data_c23456606d75b2bb9aa04a2b274ac734
#
_entry.id   c23456606d75b2bb9aa04a2b274ac734
#
_cell.length_a   1.000
_cell.length_b   1.000
_cell.length_c   1.000
_cell.angle_alpha   90.00
_cell.angle_beta   90.00
_cell.angle_gamma   90.00
#
_symmetry.space_group_name_H-M   'P 1'
#
loop_
_entity.id
_entity.type
_entity.pdbx_description
1 polymer ?
#
loop_
_entity_poly.entity_id
_entity_poly.type
_entity_poly.pdbx_seq_one_letter_code
_entity_poly.pdbx_strand_id
1 'polypeptide(L)'
;MNHSEIRRKERLAEVREFAEENQIPVQNIQLLNTALTHTSYANEHKNEVIHDNERLEFLGDAVLDLVVGEYLFLRFPSWPEGELTRAKASAVCKPACAECAAKFQVGKYMRLGKGEELSGGRTRISILGDAFEAVIGAIYLDNNYEVAARFILGHLKKFLDLIDQGDYDHDYK
;
A
#
# COMPACT_ATOMS: atom_id res chain seq x y z
N MET A 1 -16.14 -17.88 -24.74
CA MET A 1 -15.50 -17.36 -23.51
C MET A 1 -16.24 -17.97 -22.33
N ASN A 2 -15.53 -18.66 -21.45
CA ASN A 2 -16.18 -19.29 -20.30
C ASN A 2 -16.41 -18.26 -19.15
N HIS A 3 -17.25 -18.61 -18.18
CA HIS A 3 -17.63 -17.71 -17.08
C HIS A 3 -16.44 -17.25 -16.19
N SER A 4 -15.42 -18.09 -16.05
CA SER A 4 -14.17 -17.78 -15.34
C SER A 4 -13.34 -16.72 -16.08
N GLU A 5 -13.24 -16.81 -17.41
CA GLU A 5 -12.53 -15.84 -18.24
C GLU A 5 -13.21 -14.45 -18.22
N ILE A 6 -14.54 -14.43 -18.18
CA ILE A 6 -15.30 -13.17 -18.08
C ILE A 6 -14.99 -12.50 -16.76
N ARG A 7 -15.13 -13.21 -15.64
CA ARG A 7 -14.83 -12.66 -14.30
C ARG A 7 -13.39 -12.16 -14.17
N ARG A 8 -12.45 -12.89 -14.77
CA ARG A 8 -11.04 -12.45 -14.77
C ARG A 8 -10.84 -11.14 -15.54
N LYS A 9 -11.49 -10.98 -16.70
CA LYS A 9 -11.41 -9.74 -17.48
C LYS A 9 -12.06 -8.56 -16.76
N GLU A 10 -13.22 -8.76 -16.15
CA GLU A 10 -13.90 -7.76 -15.34
C GLU A 10 -13.01 -7.31 -14.19
N ARG A 11 -12.40 -8.26 -13.46
CA ARG A 11 -11.46 -7.94 -12.37
C ARG A 11 -10.27 -7.11 -12.84
N LEU A 12 -9.66 -7.45 -13.95
CA LEU A 12 -8.51 -6.70 -14.45
C LEU A 12 -8.91 -5.31 -14.96
N ALA A 13 -10.15 -5.12 -15.41
CA ALA A 13 -10.69 -3.81 -15.74
C ALA A 13 -10.84 -2.93 -14.49
N GLU A 14 -11.36 -3.47 -13.38
CA GLU A 14 -11.44 -2.77 -12.09
C GLU A 14 -10.04 -2.34 -11.58
N VAL A 15 -9.04 -3.23 -11.70
CA VAL A 15 -7.67 -2.91 -11.27
C VAL A 15 -7.04 -1.85 -12.18
N ARG A 16 -7.36 -1.80 -13.46
CA ARG A 16 -6.94 -0.71 -14.37
C ARG A 16 -7.59 0.61 -13.97
N GLU A 17 -8.90 0.61 -13.68
CA GLU A 17 -9.63 1.77 -13.17
C GLU A 17 -8.93 2.33 -11.92
N PHE A 18 -8.61 1.46 -10.94
CA PHE A 18 -7.86 1.85 -9.75
C PHE A 18 -6.52 2.50 -10.08
N ALA A 19 -5.76 1.91 -11.01
CA ALA A 19 -4.46 2.44 -11.42
C ALA A 19 -4.59 3.83 -12.09
N GLU A 20 -5.58 4.00 -12.96
CA GLU A 20 -5.85 5.25 -13.68
C GLU A 20 -6.30 6.36 -12.72
N GLU A 21 -7.26 6.07 -11.83
CA GLU A 21 -7.74 7.02 -10.81
C GLU A 21 -6.60 7.53 -9.91
N ASN A 22 -5.62 6.67 -9.62
CA ASN A 22 -4.50 6.97 -8.74
C ASN A 22 -3.19 7.31 -9.47
N GLN A 23 -3.23 7.45 -10.79
CA GLN A 23 -2.08 7.78 -11.64
C GLN A 23 -0.89 6.84 -11.44
N ILE A 24 -1.17 5.54 -11.20
CA ILE A 24 -0.15 4.50 -11.05
C ILE A 24 0.23 4.00 -12.44
N PRO A 25 1.49 4.15 -12.86
CA PRO A 25 1.95 3.59 -14.13
C PRO A 25 2.02 2.06 -14.04
N VAL A 26 1.34 1.37 -14.94
CA VAL A 26 1.21 -0.09 -14.95
C VAL A 26 1.73 -0.69 -16.25
N GLN A 27 2.71 -1.58 -16.14
CA GLN A 27 3.20 -2.45 -17.22
C GLN A 27 2.65 -3.87 -17.03
N ASN A 28 2.68 -4.39 -15.81
CA ASN A 28 2.14 -5.69 -15.42
C ASN A 28 1.01 -5.55 -14.39
N ILE A 29 -0.22 -5.53 -14.90
CA ILE A 29 -1.43 -5.38 -14.10
C ILE A 29 -1.61 -6.50 -13.05
N GLN A 30 -1.01 -7.67 -13.24
CA GLN A 30 -1.12 -8.78 -12.28
C GLN A 30 -0.43 -8.48 -10.95
N LEU A 31 0.64 -7.70 -10.94
CA LEU A 31 1.29 -7.28 -9.70
C LEU A 31 0.33 -6.44 -8.84
N LEU A 32 -0.34 -5.48 -9.46
CA LEU A 32 -1.31 -4.64 -8.76
C LEU A 32 -2.55 -5.43 -8.34
N ASN A 33 -3.03 -6.36 -9.17
CA ASN A 33 -4.11 -7.28 -8.80
C ASN A 33 -3.73 -8.16 -7.59
N THR A 34 -2.50 -8.64 -7.52
CA THR A 34 -1.99 -9.38 -6.36
C THR A 34 -1.93 -8.49 -5.12
N ALA A 35 -1.44 -7.25 -5.24
CA ALA A 35 -1.41 -6.29 -4.14
C ALA A 35 -2.79 -6.02 -3.54
N LEU A 36 -3.83 -6.04 -4.36
CA LEU A 36 -5.23 -5.83 -3.99
C LEU A 36 -5.97 -7.14 -3.63
N THR A 37 -5.26 -8.22 -3.33
CA THR A 37 -5.84 -9.52 -2.95
C THR A 37 -5.40 -9.92 -1.55
N HIS A 38 -6.34 -9.93 -0.61
CA HIS A 38 -6.09 -10.35 0.77
C HIS A 38 -6.01 -11.87 0.87
N THR A 39 -5.24 -12.38 1.83
CA THR A 39 -5.05 -13.83 2.06
C THR A 39 -6.36 -14.57 2.31
N SER A 40 -7.37 -13.93 2.93
CA SER A 40 -8.70 -14.53 3.13
C SER A 40 -9.37 -14.92 1.80
N TYR A 41 -9.21 -14.10 0.77
CA TYR A 41 -9.74 -14.41 -0.57
C TYR A 41 -9.03 -15.61 -1.19
N ALA A 42 -7.71 -15.64 -1.16
CA ALA A 42 -6.92 -16.76 -1.68
C ALA A 42 -7.26 -18.08 -0.94
N ASN A 43 -7.47 -18.02 0.37
CA ASN A 43 -7.85 -19.17 1.18
C ASN A 43 -9.24 -19.74 0.85
N GLU A 44 -10.17 -18.93 0.42
CA GLU A 44 -11.51 -19.39 -0.02
C GLU A 44 -11.50 -19.94 -1.45
N HIS A 45 -10.46 -19.66 -2.24
CA HIS A 45 -10.34 -20.04 -3.65
C HIS A 45 -9.17 -20.99 -3.94
N LYS A 46 -8.92 -21.94 -3.04
CA LYS A 46 -7.77 -22.88 -3.11
C LYS A 46 -7.68 -23.72 -4.39
N ASN A 47 -8.77 -23.85 -5.11
CA ASN A 47 -8.80 -24.56 -6.40
C ASN A 47 -8.34 -23.71 -7.57
N GLU A 48 -8.05 -22.43 -7.33
CA GLU A 48 -7.53 -21.49 -8.33
C GLU A 48 -6.11 -21.08 -7.95
N VAL A 49 -5.27 -20.76 -8.94
CA VAL A 49 -3.92 -20.22 -8.68
C VAL A 49 -4.05 -18.71 -8.40
N ILE A 50 -4.32 -18.38 -7.15
CA ILE A 50 -4.46 -16.99 -6.68
C ILE A 50 -3.33 -16.70 -5.69
N HIS A 51 -2.57 -15.65 -5.98
CA HIS A 51 -1.55 -15.11 -5.06
C HIS A 51 -2.17 -13.98 -4.24
N ASP A 52 -1.92 -14.00 -2.94
CA ASP A 52 -2.27 -12.92 -2.02
C ASP A 52 -1.16 -11.85 -1.95
N ASN A 53 -1.39 -10.82 -1.17
CA ASN A 53 -0.53 -9.64 -1.09
C ASN A 53 0.59 -9.71 -0.04
N GLU A 54 0.71 -10.78 0.76
CA GLU A 54 1.67 -10.82 1.88
C GLU A 54 3.13 -10.66 1.46
N ARG A 55 3.51 -11.25 0.33
CA ARG A 55 4.89 -11.11 -0.18
C ARG A 55 5.17 -9.71 -0.74
N LEU A 56 4.18 -9.07 -1.34
CA LEU A 56 4.30 -7.70 -1.82
C LEU A 56 4.29 -6.70 -0.67
N GLU A 57 3.50 -6.94 0.38
CA GLU A 57 3.54 -6.20 1.65
C GLU A 57 4.96 -6.22 2.24
N PHE A 58 5.55 -7.41 2.40
CA PHE A 58 6.92 -7.55 2.92
C PHE A 58 7.94 -6.70 2.13
N LEU A 59 7.87 -6.74 0.80
CA LEU A 59 8.76 -5.93 -0.03
C LEU A 59 8.44 -4.44 0.07
N GLY A 60 7.15 -4.11 0.04
CA GLY A 60 6.67 -2.73 0.08
C GLY A 60 7.02 -2.02 1.38
N ASP A 61 6.96 -2.71 2.52
CA ASP A 61 7.42 -2.19 3.81
C ASP A 61 8.91 -1.78 3.75
N ALA A 62 9.75 -2.63 3.19
CA ALA A 62 11.18 -2.31 3.02
C ALA A 62 11.43 -1.10 2.09
N VAL A 63 10.66 -1.00 1.00
CA VAL A 63 10.75 0.15 0.07
C VAL A 63 10.25 1.42 0.73
N LEU A 64 9.14 1.35 1.46
CA LEU A 64 8.57 2.47 2.21
C LEU A 64 9.58 3.01 3.24
N ASP A 65 10.18 2.12 4.01
CA ASP A 65 11.20 2.44 5.02
C ASP A 65 12.43 3.11 4.40
N LEU A 66 12.90 2.59 3.26
CA LEU A 66 14.03 3.17 2.53
C LEU A 66 13.72 4.59 2.02
N VAL A 67 12.58 4.77 1.38
CA VAL A 67 12.20 6.07 0.78
C VAL A 67 12.03 7.14 1.85
N VAL A 68 11.31 6.82 2.93
CA VAL A 68 11.09 7.78 4.02
C VAL A 68 12.39 8.05 4.79
N GLY A 69 13.19 7.02 5.02
CA GLY A 69 14.52 7.17 5.64
C GLY A 69 15.44 8.07 4.84
N GLU A 70 15.54 7.87 3.52
CA GLU A 70 16.32 8.73 2.63
C GLU A 70 15.80 10.18 2.65
N TYR A 71 14.48 10.37 2.54
CA TYR A 71 13.87 11.69 2.59
C TYR A 71 14.24 12.44 3.88
N LEU A 72 14.07 11.81 5.04
CA LEU A 72 14.37 12.43 6.34
C LEU A 72 15.87 12.71 6.52
N PHE A 73 16.72 11.79 6.10
CA PHE A 73 18.17 11.94 6.15
C PHE A 73 18.64 13.17 5.36
N LEU A 74 18.12 13.35 4.16
CA LEU A 74 18.49 14.50 3.30
C LEU A 74 17.84 15.80 3.78
N ARG A 75 16.62 15.72 4.30
CA ARG A 75 15.82 16.88 4.73
C ARG A 75 16.34 17.49 6.04
N PHE A 76 16.82 16.64 6.95
CA PHE A 76 17.25 17.04 8.30
C PHE A 76 18.69 16.63 8.60
N PRO A 77 19.69 17.25 7.94
CA PRO A 77 21.10 16.82 8.03
C PRO A 77 21.71 17.01 9.42
N SER A 78 21.10 17.81 10.29
CA SER A 78 21.57 18.03 11.66
C SER A 78 20.88 17.17 12.71
N TRP A 79 19.88 16.39 12.34
CA TRP A 79 19.16 15.54 13.29
C TRP A 79 19.98 14.31 13.67
N PRO A 80 20.03 13.96 14.98
CA PRO A 80 20.62 12.72 15.40
C PRO A 80 19.76 11.52 14.96
N GLU A 81 20.36 10.34 14.90
CA GLU A 81 19.71 9.09 14.48
C GLU A 81 18.38 8.84 15.22
N GLY A 82 18.33 9.05 16.53
CA GLY A 82 17.12 8.83 17.32
C GLY A 82 15.94 9.72 16.90
N GLU A 83 16.19 10.96 16.45
CA GLU A 83 15.15 11.84 15.92
C GLU A 83 14.65 11.35 14.55
N LEU A 84 15.58 10.97 13.67
CA LEU A 84 15.23 10.39 12.36
C LEU A 84 14.40 9.12 12.50
N THR A 85 14.75 8.25 13.44
CA THR A 85 14.03 7.00 13.71
C THR A 85 12.61 7.26 14.24
N ARG A 86 12.44 8.21 15.17
CA ARG A 86 11.11 8.58 15.69
C ARG A 86 10.22 9.19 14.61
N ALA A 87 10.75 10.13 13.86
CA ALA A 87 10.04 10.78 12.76
C ALA A 87 9.62 9.75 11.68
N LYS A 88 10.54 8.86 11.28
CA LYS A 88 10.21 7.77 10.36
C LYS A 88 9.07 6.92 10.90
N ALA A 89 9.18 6.44 12.14
CA ALA A 89 8.16 5.58 12.75
C ALA A 89 6.77 6.25 12.77
N SER A 90 6.69 7.57 12.99
CA SER A 90 5.42 8.30 12.96
C SER A 90 4.80 8.36 11.57
N ALA A 91 5.62 8.50 10.52
CA ALA A 91 5.15 8.61 9.14
C ALA A 91 4.74 7.27 8.52
N VAL A 92 5.40 6.16 8.90
CA VAL A 92 5.19 4.83 8.29
C VAL A 92 4.39 3.87 9.18
N CYS A 93 3.85 4.34 10.31
CA CYS A 93 3.04 3.48 11.17
C CYS A 93 1.78 2.96 10.47
N LYS A 94 1.29 1.81 10.90
CA LYS A 94 0.12 1.15 10.28
C LYS A 94 -1.11 2.07 10.16
N PRO A 95 -1.47 2.90 11.16
CA PRO A 95 -2.55 3.87 10.99
C PRO A 95 -2.30 4.91 9.90
N ALA A 96 -1.08 5.43 9.75
CA ALA A 96 -0.72 6.37 8.68
C ALA A 96 -0.84 5.72 7.29
N CYS A 97 -0.32 4.51 7.14
CA CYS A 97 -0.46 3.72 5.91
C CYS A 97 -1.93 3.46 5.57
N ALA A 98 -2.76 3.11 6.56
CA ALA A 98 -4.19 2.87 6.37
C ALA A 98 -4.94 4.16 5.98
N GLU A 99 -4.58 5.31 6.56
CA GLU A 99 -5.15 6.61 6.17
C GLU A 99 -4.80 6.94 4.71
N CYS A 100 -3.56 6.69 4.29
CA CYS A 100 -3.18 6.83 2.90
C CYS A 100 -4.00 5.91 1.99
N ALA A 101 -4.08 4.62 2.32
CA ALA A 101 -4.86 3.63 1.58
C ALA A 101 -6.33 4.04 1.42
N ALA A 102 -6.94 4.58 2.48
CA ALA A 102 -8.32 5.04 2.44
C ALA A 102 -8.54 6.19 1.45
N LYS A 103 -7.58 7.12 1.35
CA LYS A 103 -7.66 8.29 0.46
C LYS A 103 -7.73 7.91 -1.02
N PHE A 104 -7.03 6.86 -1.45
CA PHE A 104 -7.10 6.37 -2.82
C PHE A 104 -7.95 5.09 -2.96
N GLN A 105 -8.88 4.90 -2.00
CA GLN A 105 -9.97 3.94 -2.06
C GLN A 105 -9.54 2.47 -2.21
N VAL A 106 -8.38 2.07 -1.67
CA VAL A 106 -7.90 0.69 -1.72
C VAL A 106 -8.97 -0.30 -1.29
N GLY A 107 -9.68 -0.02 -0.20
CA GLY A 107 -10.73 -0.89 0.33
C GLY A 107 -11.83 -1.23 -0.68
N LYS A 108 -12.20 -0.30 -1.58
CA LYS A 108 -13.17 -0.54 -2.67
C LYS A 108 -12.69 -1.65 -3.62
N TYR A 109 -11.40 -1.66 -3.92
CA TYR A 109 -10.81 -2.54 -4.92
C TYR A 109 -10.22 -3.84 -4.36
N MET A 110 -10.16 -3.98 -3.02
CA MET A 110 -9.67 -5.20 -2.36
C MET A 110 -10.55 -6.41 -2.66
N ARG A 111 -9.93 -7.56 -2.95
CA ARG A 111 -10.59 -8.86 -2.89
C ARG A 111 -10.43 -9.43 -1.48
N LEU A 112 -11.54 -9.63 -0.81
CA LEU A 112 -11.64 -10.22 0.53
C LEU A 112 -12.42 -11.52 0.49
N GLY A 113 -12.10 -12.45 1.37
CA GLY A 113 -12.96 -13.59 1.64
C GLY A 113 -14.30 -13.16 2.27
N LYS A 114 -15.34 -13.97 2.14
CA LYS A 114 -16.69 -13.64 2.63
C LYS A 114 -16.73 -13.32 4.12
N GLY A 115 -15.98 -14.08 4.93
CA GLY A 115 -15.89 -13.85 6.37
C GLY A 115 -15.28 -12.50 6.70
N GLU A 116 -14.20 -12.14 6.02
CA GLU A 116 -13.50 -10.86 6.20
C GLU A 116 -14.36 -9.70 5.72
N GLU A 117 -15.06 -9.87 4.59
CA GLU A 117 -16.01 -8.88 4.07
C GLU A 117 -17.12 -8.58 5.10
N LEU A 118 -17.75 -9.63 5.63
CA LEU A 118 -18.85 -9.51 6.59
C LEU A 118 -18.41 -8.89 7.93
N SER A 119 -17.14 -9.05 8.31
CA SER A 119 -16.58 -8.46 9.54
C SER A 119 -16.03 -7.04 9.36
N GLY A 120 -16.27 -6.40 8.22
CA GLY A 120 -15.85 -5.02 7.96
C GLY A 120 -14.39 -4.88 7.53
N GLY A 121 -13.81 -5.91 6.92
CA GLY A 121 -12.39 -5.95 6.50
C GLY A 121 -11.99 -4.80 5.57
N ARG A 122 -12.92 -4.30 4.73
CA ARG A 122 -12.64 -3.19 3.78
C ARG A 122 -12.21 -1.88 4.42
N THR A 123 -12.53 -1.68 5.69
CA THR A 123 -12.18 -0.47 6.46
C THR A 123 -11.24 -0.76 7.61
N ARG A 124 -10.78 -2.01 7.75
CA ARG A 124 -9.90 -2.42 8.84
C ARG A 124 -8.49 -1.87 8.63
N ILE A 125 -7.97 -1.18 9.65
CA ILE A 125 -6.67 -0.50 9.62
C ILE A 125 -5.54 -1.45 9.20
N SER A 126 -5.49 -2.67 9.77
CA SER A 126 -4.46 -3.65 9.41
C SER A 126 -4.51 -4.01 7.92
N ILE A 127 -5.69 -4.34 7.39
CA ILE A 127 -5.87 -4.72 5.98
C ILE A 127 -5.52 -3.56 5.03
N LEU A 128 -5.97 -2.36 5.36
CA LEU A 128 -5.67 -1.18 4.55
C LEU A 128 -4.18 -0.82 4.56
N GLY A 129 -3.54 -0.89 5.74
CA GLY A 129 -2.10 -0.63 5.87
C GLY A 129 -1.26 -1.66 5.10
N ASP A 130 -1.57 -2.94 5.25
CA ASP A 130 -0.89 -4.03 4.53
C ASP A 130 -1.08 -3.89 3.01
N ALA A 131 -2.28 -3.51 2.58
CA ALA A 131 -2.56 -3.27 1.16
C ALA A 131 -1.80 -2.04 0.61
N PHE A 132 -1.61 -0.98 1.41
CA PHE A 132 -0.80 0.17 1.01
C PHE A 132 0.65 -0.24 0.74
N GLU A 133 1.25 -0.98 1.66
CA GLU A 133 2.60 -1.52 1.51
C GLU A 133 2.68 -2.47 0.30
N ALA A 134 1.69 -3.33 0.11
CA ALA A 134 1.65 -4.23 -1.04
C ALA A 134 1.55 -3.49 -2.39
N VAL A 135 0.78 -2.41 -2.46
CA VAL A 135 0.71 -1.54 -3.66
C VAL A 135 2.07 -0.90 -3.93
N ILE A 136 2.78 -0.43 -2.89
CA ILE A 136 4.14 0.09 -3.02
C ILE A 136 5.08 -0.99 -3.59
N GLY A 137 5.02 -2.20 -3.07
CA GLY A 137 5.81 -3.34 -3.57
C GLY A 137 5.53 -3.64 -5.04
N ALA A 138 4.26 -3.60 -5.44
CA ALA A 138 3.84 -3.80 -6.83
C ALA A 138 4.37 -2.69 -7.74
N ILE A 139 4.26 -1.42 -7.35
CA ILE A 139 4.77 -0.27 -8.12
C ILE A 139 6.28 -0.37 -8.28
N TYR A 140 7.01 -0.70 -7.21
CA TYR A 140 8.46 -0.85 -7.24
C TYR A 140 8.92 -1.93 -8.23
N LEU A 141 8.30 -3.11 -8.19
CA LEU A 141 8.64 -4.21 -9.09
C LEU A 141 8.25 -3.96 -10.55
N ASP A 142 7.14 -3.29 -10.76
CA ASP A 142 6.61 -3.01 -12.10
C ASP A 142 7.33 -1.84 -12.79
N ASN A 143 7.97 -0.97 -12.02
CA ASN A 143 8.65 0.22 -12.51
C ASN A 143 10.08 0.30 -11.97
N ASN A 144 10.31 1.15 -10.99
CA ASN A 144 11.60 1.38 -10.36
C ASN A 144 11.45 2.12 -9.02
N TYR A 145 12.59 2.41 -8.37
CA TYR A 145 12.66 3.16 -7.11
C TYR A 145 12.05 4.56 -7.24
N GLU A 146 12.36 5.30 -8.29
CA GLU A 146 11.96 6.69 -8.47
C GLU A 146 10.43 6.83 -8.58
N VAL A 147 9.78 5.90 -9.27
CA VAL A 147 8.32 5.86 -9.38
C VAL A 147 7.69 5.52 -8.03
N ALA A 148 8.22 4.52 -7.33
CA ALA A 148 7.76 4.16 -5.99
C ALA A 148 7.96 5.30 -4.98
N ALA A 149 9.12 5.96 -5.00
CA ALA A 149 9.41 7.09 -4.12
C ALA A 149 8.45 8.27 -4.35
N ARG A 150 8.16 8.60 -5.61
CA ARG A 150 7.20 9.65 -5.95
C ARG A 150 5.79 9.33 -5.44
N PHE A 151 5.36 8.09 -5.59
CA PHE A 151 4.07 7.62 -5.07
C PHE A 151 4.02 7.74 -3.54
N ILE A 152 5.03 7.21 -2.85
CA ILE A 152 5.12 7.22 -1.38
C ILE A 152 5.11 8.65 -0.84
N LEU A 153 6.02 9.50 -1.32
CA LEU A 153 6.17 10.87 -0.80
C LEU A 153 4.93 11.73 -1.09
N GLY A 154 4.27 11.50 -2.23
CA GLY A 154 3.02 12.16 -2.56
C GLY A 154 1.88 11.81 -1.60
N HIS A 155 1.72 10.53 -1.25
CA HIS A 155 0.67 10.07 -0.35
C HIS A 155 0.97 10.36 1.13
N LEU A 156 2.25 10.33 1.53
CA LEU A 156 2.66 10.65 2.90
C LEU A 156 2.83 12.15 3.18
N LYS A 157 2.61 13.01 2.19
CA LYS A 157 2.87 14.45 2.31
C LYS A 157 2.33 15.08 3.59
N LYS A 158 1.11 14.74 4.00
CA LYS A 158 0.50 15.24 5.25
C LYS A 158 1.36 14.92 6.47
N PHE A 159 1.86 13.69 6.57
CA PHE A 159 2.67 13.24 7.70
C PHE A 159 4.07 13.86 7.67
N LEU A 160 4.65 14.01 6.48
CA LEU A 160 5.94 14.67 6.30
C LEU A 160 5.85 16.17 6.62
N ASP A 161 4.76 16.84 6.25
CA ASP A 161 4.51 18.24 6.62
C ASP A 161 4.38 18.43 8.15
N LEU A 162 3.78 17.46 8.87
CA LEU A 162 3.73 17.47 10.33
C LEU A 162 5.13 17.34 10.95
N ILE A 163 5.97 16.46 10.37
CA ILE A 163 7.37 16.32 10.81
C ILE A 163 8.15 17.63 10.59
N ASP A 164 7.97 18.29 9.45
CA ASP A 164 8.60 19.60 9.16
C ASP A 164 8.17 20.68 10.17
N GLN A 165 6.98 20.59 10.74
CA GLN A 165 6.46 21.50 11.78
C GLN A 165 6.88 21.11 13.19
N GLY A 166 7.56 19.98 13.37
CA GLY A 166 7.93 19.43 14.67
C GLY A 166 6.80 18.75 15.44
N ASP A 167 5.69 18.46 14.76
CA ASP A 167 4.45 17.88 15.32
C ASP A 167 4.33 16.39 14.96
N TYR A 168 5.30 15.57 15.37
CA TYR A 168 5.34 14.12 15.07
C TYR A 168 5.42 13.23 16.32
N ASP A 169 5.42 13.83 17.53
CA ASP A 169 5.43 13.09 18.80
C ASP A 169 4.01 12.61 19.23
N HIS A 170 3.01 12.68 18.36
CA HIS A 170 1.70 12.13 18.69
C HIS A 170 1.75 10.61 18.65
N ASP A 171 1.82 10.02 19.84
CA ASP A 171 1.63 8.60 20.13
C ASP A 171 0.37 8.05 19.43
N TYR A 172 0.54 7.42 18.28
CA TYR A 172 -0.46 6.49 17.74
C TYR A 172 -0.38 5.17 18.55
N LYS A 173 -0.73 5.25 19.85
CA LYS A 173 -0.95 4.07 20.68
C LYS A 173 -2.35 3.54 20.48
#